data_af00e74387e34f240d12382f3e80a9f0
#
_entry.id   af00e74387e34f240d12382f3e80a9f0
#
_cell.length_a   1.000
_cell.length_b   1.000
_cell.length_c   1.000
_cell.angle_alpha   90.00
_cell.angle_beta   90.00
_cell.angle_gamma   90.00
#
_symmetry.space_group_name_H-M   'P 1'
#
loop_
_entity.id
_entity.type
_entity.pdbx_description
1 polymer ?
#
loop_
_entity_poly.entity_id
_entity_poly.type
_entity_poly.pdbx_seq_one_letter_code
_entity_poly.pdbx_strand_id
1 'polypeptide(L)'
;MGDNRQQLEKWRDKCHEKIDCFFEEKCQEHNRLVNQKVDEQRKEIRRIQSKINEIINIQEITRQDIDSLASTIRQLEKNMSNIEQACFKVQSHPLAIDDNIIIIKELTEHEIDLSTLSPAYKQMPLHQKPNLCFYDRELNIAKQILWKYGNIWDVCWSSTLERFIAFEQNNIFLINDNTMSVHYVHTIKQRDWVSCTCSDTVLYATTNKQPSSIMEFTLVPTIKLIKEWKYPITCSKDETIYGIIYNNENLALLVKNLAEELLRIELRRATTFGRIWSVQLNICCVQKTVFRCCSLTCNEWLVVDYETKRLLQITKEGKIKKITQYHQQPIHALLFDENKLVVSTVATVNLHKIQ
;
A
#
# COMPACT_ATOMS: atom_id res chain seq x y z
N MET A 1 29.53 -25.18 -11.81
CA MET A 1 28.98 -24.43 -12.98
C MET A 1 27.56 -24.89 -13.43
N GLY A 2 27.15 -26.14 -13.17
CA GLY A 2 25.79 -26.60 -13.56
C GLY A 2 24.62 -26.01 -12.78
N ASP A 3 24.85 -25.66 -11.54
CA ASP A 3 23.79 -25.23 -10.61
C ASP A 3 23.19 -23.84 -10.96
N ASN A 4 24.04 -22.90 -11.33
CA ASN A 4 23.60 -21.53 -11.66
C ASN A 4 22.74 -21.46 -12.94
N ARG A 5 23.06 -22.29 -13.94
CA ARG A 5 22.29 -22.41 -15.18
C ARG A 5 20.90 -22.97 -14.90
N GLN A 6 20.82 -23.99 -14.06
CA GLN A 6 19.55 -24.60 -13.65
C GLN A 6 18.68 -23.64 -12.83
N GLN A 7 19.28 -22.78 -12.01
CA GLN A 7 18.56 -21.73 -11.28
C GLN A 7 17.98 -20.67 -12.23
N LEU A 8 18.73 -20.25 -13.25
CA LEU A 8 18.24 -19.31 -14.27
C LEU A 8 17.10 -19.89 -15.11
N GLU A 9 17.19 -21.18 -15.47
CA GLU A 9 16.12 -21.87 -16.19
C GLU A 9 14.82 -21.95 -15.33
N LYS A 10 14.94 -22.33 -14.07
CA LYS A 10 13.81 -22.32 -13.12
C LYS A 10 13.20 -20.93 -12.91
N TRP A 11 14.05 -19.89 -12.86
CA TRP A 11 13.57 -18.51 -12.75
C TRP A 11 12.80 -18.09 -14.01
N ARG A 12 13.33 -18.35 -15.20
CA ARG A 12 12.65 -18.09 -16.47
C ARG A 12 11.28 -18.76 -16.52
N ASP A 13 11.20 -20.04 -16.16
CA ASP A 13 9.96 -20.81 -16.21
C ASP A 13 8.90 -20.23 -15.23
N LYS A 14 9.32 -19.81 -14.04
CA LYS A 14 8.46 -19.08 -13.11
C LYS A 14 7.97 -17.73 -13.63
N CYS A 15 8.80 -17.00 -14.39
CA CYS A 15 8.37 -15.76 -15.02
C CYS A 15 7.31 -16.01 -16.10
N HIS A 16 7.49 -17.04 -16.92
CA HIS A 16 6.48 -17.43 -17.91
C HIS A 16 5.16 -17.82 -17.23
N GLU A 17 5.20 -18.65 -16.20
CA GLU A 17 4.01 -19.05 -15.44
C GLU A 17 3.25 -17.83 -14.86
N LYS A 18 3.97 -16.86 -14.30
CA LYS A 18 3.37 -15.61 -13.79
C LYS A 18 2.74 -14.78 -14.90
N ILE A 19 3.38 -14.67 -16.06
CA ILE A 19 2.86 -13.92 -17.20
C ILE A 19 1.59 -14.60 -17.73
N ASP A 20 1.61 -15.91 -17.88
CA ASP A 20 0.48 -16.68 -18.37
C ASP A 20 -0.70 -16.59 -17.40
N CYS A 21 -0.46 -16.71 -16.11
CA CYS A 21 -1.48 -16.54 -15.08
C CYS A 21 -2.11 -15.13 -15.11
N PHE A 22 -1.30 -14.10 -15.21
CA PHE A 22 -1.77 -12.71 -15.34
C PHE A 22 -2.60 -12.50 -16.61
N PHE A 23 -2.15 -13.06 -17.75
CA PHE A 23 -2.88 -12.97 -19.01
C PHE A 23 -4.27 -13.62 -18.89
N GLU A 24 -4.32 -14.84 -18.34
CA GLU A 24 -5.59 -15.55 -18.10
C GLU A 24 -6.52 -14.78 -17.19
N GLU A 25 -6.01 -14.20 -16.11
CA GLU A 25 -6.80 -13.36 -15.20
C GLU A 25 -7.41 -12.16 -15.94
N LYS A 26 -6.64 -11.49 -16.80
CA LYS A 26 -7.13 -10.35 -17.60
C LYS A 26 -8.11 -10.76 -18.67
N CYS A 27 -7.96 -11.92 -19.28
CA CYS A 27 -8.94 -12.50 -20.20
C CYS A 27 -10.25 -12.81 -19.48
N GLN A 28 -10.20 -13.37 -18.28
CA GLN A 28 -11.40 -13.66 -17.49
C GLN A 28 -12.12 -12.37 -17.06
N GLU A 29 -11.39 -11.34 -16.64
CA GLU A 29 -11.93 -10.02 -16.30
C GLU A 29 -12.63 -9.40 -17.49
N HIS A 30 -12.00 -9.39 -18.66
CA HIS A 30 -12.61 -8.92 -19.91
C HIS A 30 -13.91 -9.68 -20.25
N ASN A 31 -13.87 -11.02 -20.22
CA ASN A 31 -15.03 -11.85 -20.50
C ASN A 31 -16.18 -11.58 -19.51
N ARG A 32 -15.86 -11.36 -18.23
CA ARG A 32 -16.84 -11.00 -17.21
C ARG A 32 -17.53 -9.68 -17.55
N LEU A 33 -16.77 -8.65 -17.95
CA LEU A 33 -17.31 -7.34 -18.31
C LEU A 33 -18.20 -7.41 -19.56
N VAL A 34 -17.80 -8.19 -20.57
CA VAL A 34 -18.62 -8.41 -21.77
C VAL A 34 -19.92 -9.13 -21.41
N ASN A 35 -19.85 -10.21 -20.65
CA ASN A 35 -21.03 -10.98 -20.24
C ASN A 35 -21.98 -10.14 -19.38
N GLN A 36 -21.47 -9.31 -18.48
CA GLN A 36 -22.30 -8.40 -17.71
C GLN A 36 -23.10 -7.45 -18.61
N LYS A 37 -22.47 -6.85 -19.62
CA LYS A 37 -23.18 -5.98 -20.57
C LYS A 37 -24.22 -6.73 -21.41
N VAL A 38 -23.90 -7.94 -21.85
CA VAL A 38 -24.84 -8.79 -22.58
C VAL A 38 -26.05 -9.14 -21.71
N ASP A 39 -25.83 -9.46 -20.44
CA ASP A 39 -26.94 -9.81 -19.53
C ASP A 39 -27.81 -8.60 -19.19
N GLU A 40 -27.25 -7.40 -19.11
CA GLU A 40 -28.03 -6.16 -18.98
C GLU A 40 -28.94 -5.95 -20.18
N GLN A 41 -28.46 -6.18 -21.41
CA GLN A 41 -29.27 -6.08 -22.62
C GLN A 41 -30.35 -7.18 -22.70
N ARG A 42 -30.01 -8.39 -22.30
CA ARG A 42 -30.98 -9.49 -22.20
C ARG A 42 -32.16 -9.20 -21.25
N LYS A 43 -31.83 -8.53 -20.11
CA LYS A 43 -32.87 -8.09 -19.17
C LYS A 43 -33.79 -7.05 -19.79
N GLU A 44 -33.25 -6.10 -20.53
CA GLU A 44 -34.04 -5.06 -21.16
C GLU A 44 -34.91 -5.63 -22.31
N ILE A 45 -34.39 -6.57 -23.11
CA ILE A 45 -35.18 -7.28 -24.12
C ILE A 45 -36.37 -8.01 -23.46
N ARG A 46 -36.15 -8.73 -22.36
CA ARG A 46 -37.24 -9.40 -21.64
C ARG A 46 -38.30 -8.41 -21.13
N ARG A 47 -37.86 -7.24 -20.66
CA ARG A 47 -38.76 -6.18 -20.21
C ARG A 47 -39.62 -5.65 -21.35
N ILE A 48 -39.06 -5.47 -22.56
CA ILE A 48 -39.79 -5.05 -23.74
C ILE A 48 -40.77 -6.14 -24.15
N GLN A 49 -40.35 -7.41 -24.15
CA GLN A 49 -41.24 -8.53 -24.46
C GLN A 49 -42.46 -8.60 -23.51
N SER A 50 -42.21 -8.36 -22.20
CA SER A 50 -43.31 -8.30 -21.23
C SER A 50 -44.28 -7.16 -21.53
N LYS A 51 -43.76 -5.95 -21.85
CA LYS A 51 -44.61 -4.82 -22.23
C LYS A 51 -45.39 -5.07 -23.52
N ILE A 52 -44.78 -5.71 -24.51
CA ILE A 52 -45.51 -6.07 -25.75
C ILE A 52 -46.64 -7.02 -25.42
N ASN A 53 -46.44 -8.04 -24.59
CA ASN A 53 -47.47 -8.98 -24.18
C ASN A 53 -48.62 -8.30 -23.40
N GLU A 54 -48.28 -7.34 -22.54
CA GLU A 54 -49.27 -6.50 -21.83
C GLU A 54 -50.12 -5.72 -22.83
N ILE A 55 -49.51 -5.05 -23.82
CA ILE A 55 -50.19 -4.26 -24.84
C ILE A 55 -51.09 -5.15 -25.72
N ILE A 56 -50.63 -6.35 -26.09
CA ILE A 56 -51.44 -7.30 -26.87
C ILE A 56 -52.69 -7.74 -26.11
N ASN A 57 -52.61 -7.87 -24.80
CA ASN A 57 -53.72 -8.30 -23.94
C ASN A 57 -54.70 -7.17 -23.61
N ILE A 58 -54.38 -5.89 -23.86
CA ILE A 58 -55.25 -4.73 -23.65
C ILE A 58 -56.05 -4.52 -24.95
N GLN A 59 -57.40 -4.56 -24.88
CA GLN A 59 -58.30 -4.39 -26.05
C GLN A 59 -58.27 -2.98 -26.66
N GLU A 60 -57.73 -1.98 -25.95
CA GLU A 60 -57.57 -0.62 -26.46
C GLU A 60 -56.12 -0.20 -26.40
N ILE A 61 -55.39 -0.24 -27.53
CA ILE A 61 -54.01 0.22 -27.68
C ILE A 61 -54.06 1.69 -28.04
N THR A 62 -53.44 2.54 -27.21
CA THR A 62 -53.31 3.96 -27.55
C THR A 62 -52.08 4.22 -28.43
N ARG A 63 -52.17 5.28 -29.26
CA ARG A 63 -51.04 5.73 -30.10
C ARG A 63 -49.81 6.03 -29.27
N GLN A 64 -50.00 6.53 -28.04
CA GLN A 64 -48.94 6.85 -27.10
C GLN A 64 -48.16 5.62 -26.59
N ASP A 65 -48.85 4.48 -26.47
CA ASP A 65 -48.19 3.21 -26.07
C ASP A 65 -47.29 2.71 -27.20
N ILE A 66 -47.72 2.81 -28.45
CA ILE A 66 -46.94 2.44 -29.62
C ILE A 66 -45.69 3.33 -29.76
N ASP A 67 -45.83 4.66 -29.62
CA ASP A 67 -44.74 5.62 -29.72
C ASP A 67 -43.70 5.42 -28.61
N SER A 68 -44.15 5.12 -27.37
CA SER A 68 -43.29 4.78 -26.23
C SER A 68 -42.50 3.51 -26.49
N LEU A 69 -43.14 2.46 -27.00
CA LEU A 69 -42.47 1.21 -27.33
C LEU A 69 -41.45 1.38 -28.45
N ALA A 70 -41.81 2.10 -29.52
CA ALA A 70 -40.92 2.42 -30.64
C ALA A 70 -39.66 3.23 -30.16
N SER A 71 -39.84 4.17 -29.24
CA SER A 71 -38.75 4.91 -28.66
C SER A 71 -37.81 4.00 -27.86
N THR A 72 -38.36 3.08 -27.07
CA THR A 72 -37.58 2.14 -26.26
C THR A 72 -36.79 1.17 -27.14
N ILE A 73 -37.39 0.68 -28.23
CA ILE A 73 -36.71 -0.21 -29.21
C ILE A 73 -35.52 0.53 -29.87
N ARG A 74 -35.74 1.77 -30.35
CA ARG A 74 -34.63 2.56 -30.94
C ARG A 74 -33.48 2.81 -29.95
N GLN A 75 -33.82 3.03 -28.71
CA GLN A 75 -32.76 3.19 -27.67
C GLN A 75 -31.98 1.91 -27.45
N LEU A 76 -32.64 0.76 -27.48
CA LEU A 76 -32.02 -0.55 -27.37
C LEU A 76 -31.11 -0.85 -28.56
N GLU A 77 -31.56 -0.58 -29.78
CA GLU A 77 -30.78 -0.73 -31.02
C GLU A 77 -29.50 0.14 -30.96
N LYS A 78 -29.63 1.38 -30.49
CA LYS A 78 -28.49 2.28 -30.29
C LYS A 78 -27.51 1.72 -29.24
N ASN A 79 -28.01 1.19 -28.14
CA ASN A 79 -27.17 0.58 -27.10
C ASN A 79 -26.46 -0.66 -27.59
N MET A 80 -27.13 -1.51 -28.39
CA MET A 80 -26.53 -2.70 -29.02
C MET A 80 -25.40 -2.31 -30.00
N SER A 81 -25.66 -1.33 -30.88
CA SER A 81 -24.67 -0.82 -31.81
C SER A 81 -23.44 -0.22 -31.06
N ASN A 82 -23.65 0.45 -29.93
CA ASN A 82 -22.58 0.94 -29.08
C ASN A 82 -21.75 -0.19 -28.43
N ILE A 83 -22.35 -1.35 -28.16
CA ILE A 83 -21.62 -2.53 -27.64
C ILE A 83 -20.78 -3.17 -28.74
N GLU A 84 -21.31 -3.30 -29.96
CA GLU A 84 -20.56 -3.78 -31.12
C GLU A 84 -19.39 -2.87 -31.47
N GLN A 85 -19.55 -1.55 -31.28
CA GLN A 85 -18.52 -0.54 -31.50
C GLN A 85 -17.64 -0.25 -30.27
N ALA A 86 -17.98 -0.80 -29.10
CA ALA A 86 -17.18 -0.69 -27.90
C ALA A 86 -15.88 -1.51 -28.07
N CYS A 87 -14.96 -0.97 -28.86
CA CYS A 87 -13.57 -1.40 -28.82
C CYS A 87 -13.06 -1.21 -27.40
N PHE A 88 -12.96 -2.29 -26.64
CA PHE A 88 -12.21 -2.26 -25.40
C PHE A 88 -10.77 -1.89 -25.76
N LYS A 89 -10.37 -0.66 -25.41
CA LYS A 89 -9.03 -0.19 -25.68
C LYS A 89 -8.11 -0.88 -24.67
N VAL A 90 -7.49 -1.97 -25.06
CA VAL A 90 -6.43 -2.60 -24.29
C VAL A 90 -5.23 -1.69 -24.42
N GLN A 91 -4.89 -0.98 -23.37
CA GLN A 91 -3.69 -0.18 -23.31
C GLN A 91 -2.57 -1.08 -22.75
N SER A 92 -1.79 -1.68 -23.65
CA SER A 92 -0.59 -2.40 -23.26
C SER A 92 0.58 -1.42 -23.19
N HIS A 93 1.26 -1.38 -22.06
CA HIS A 93 2.56 -0.76 -21.96
C HIS A 93 3.62 -1.78 -22.39
N PRO A 94 4.68 -1.39 -23.12
CA PRO A 94 5.75 -2.29 -23.44
C PRO A 94 6.36 -2.82 -22.13
N LEU A 95 6.57 -4.13 -22.07
CA LEU A 95 7.27 -4.77 -20.97
C LEU A 95 8.71 -4.22 -20.98
N ALA A 96 9.03 -3.28 -20.12
CA ALA A 96 10.39 -2.84 -19.92
C ALA A 96 11.12 -3.92 -19.11
N ILE A 97 11.82 -4.79 -19.80
CA ILE A 97 12.79 -5.70 -19.16
C ILE A 97 14.04 -4.86 -18.92
N ASP A 98 14.23 -4.42 -17.68
CA ASP A 98 15.47 -3.78 -17.27
C ASP A 98 16.57 -4.85 -17.23
N ASP A 99 17.68 -4.62 -17.95
CA ASP A 99 18.85 -5.51 -17.98
C ASP A 99 19.46 -5.72 -16.58
N ASN A 100 19.04 -4.93 -15.59
CA ASN A 100 19.43 -5.04 -14.18
C ASN A 100 18.57 -6.01 -13.35
N ILE A 101 17.56 -6.69 -13.93
CA ILE A 101 16.73 -7.67 -13.21
C ILE A 101 17.51 -8.90 -12.75
N ILE A 102 18.65 -9.19 -13.39
CA ILE A 102 19.54 -10.28 -12.99
C ILE A 102 20.94 -9.71 -12.71
N ILE A 103 21.25 -9.49 -11.45
CA ILE A 103 22.60 -9.09 -11.02
C ILE A 103 23.31 -10.34 -10.50
N ILE A 104 24.30 -10.81 -11.25
CA ILE A 104 25.24 -11.87 -10.81
C ILE A 104 26.42 -11.16 -10.18
N LYS A 105 26.38 -10.97 -8.85
CA LYS A 105 27.52 -10.43 -8.08
C LYS A 105 27.71 -11.21 -6.79
N GLU A 106 28.98 -11.34 -6.38
CA GLU A 106 29.33 -11.74 -5.01
C GLU A 106 28.81 -10.69 -4.04
N LEU A 107 27.92 -11.10 -3.13
CA LEU A 107 27.43 -10.24 -2.06
C LEU A 107 28.51 -10.16 -0.98
N THR A 108 29.24 -9.08 -0.96
CA THR A 108 29.98 -8.65 0.22
C THR A 108 29.05 -7.81 1.09
N GLU A 109 28.97 -8.13 2.37
CA GLU A 109 28.28 -7.29 3.35
C GLU A 109 28.98 -5.94 3.39
N HIS A 110 28.33 -4.89 2.91
CA HIS A 110 28.85 -3.52 3.02
C HIS A 110 28.14 -2.81 4.16
N GLU A 111 28.88 -2.51 5.20
CA GLU A 111 28.50 -1.54 6.21
C GLU A 111 28.72 -0.13 5.65
N ILE A 112 27.64 0.61 5.45
CA ILE A 112 27.74 2.01 5.00
C ILE A 112 27.64 2.90 6.23
N ASP A 113 28.70 3.63 6.51
CA ASP A 113 28.70 4.63 7.56
C ASP A 113 27.84 5.83 7.16
N LEU A 114 26.69 5.95 7.83
CA LEU A 114 25.72 7.02 7.62
C LEU A 114 25.94 8.20 8.58
N SER A 115 27.08 8.32 9.24
CA SER A 115 27.36 9.43 10.16
C SER A 115 27.23 10.79 9.47
N THR A 116 27.41 10.85 8.15
CA THR A 116 27.24 12.04 7.29
C THR A 116 25.87 12.15 6.64
N LEU A 117 25.05 11.08 6.69
CA LEU A 117 23.76 11.01 6.04
C LEU A 117 22.68 10.99 7.11
N SER A 118 21.80 11.94 7.06
CA SER A 118 20.64 11.96 7.94
C SER A 118 19.58 11.00 7.40
N PRO A 119 19.35 9.84 8.02
CA PRO A 119 18.14 9.08 7.73
C PRO A 119 16.95 9.97 8.05
N ALA A 120 15.85 9.78 7.36
CA ALA A 120 14.61 10.53 7.59
C ALA A 120 14.09 10.46 9.04
N TYR A 121 14.74 9.72 9.92
CA TYR A 121 14.35 9.43 11.30
C TYR A 121 15.37 9.78 12.37
N LYS A 122 16.47 10.43 12.02
CA LYS A 122 17.41 10.90 13.06
C LYS A 122 16.78 12.10 13.77
N GLN A 123 16.53 11.99 15.08
CA GLN A 123 16.39 13.17 15.91
C GLN A 123 17.71 13.92 15.83
N MET A 124 17.78 14.92 14.98
CA MET A 124 18.99 15.72 14.81
C MET A 124 19.09 16.79 15.90
N PRO A 125 20.31 17.11 16.34
CA PRO A 125 20.54 18.37 17.01
C PRO A 125 20.06 19.52 16.12
N LEU A 126 19.46 20.52 16.70
CA LEU A 126 18.66 21.63 16.15
C LEU A 126 19.23 22.43 14.96
N HIS A 127 20.38 22.09 14.38
CA HIS A 127 21.08 22.96 13.44
C HIS A 127 21.49 22.37 12.09
N GLN A 128 21.17 21.10 11.77
CA GLN A 128 21.44 20.56 10.44
C GLN A 128 20.13 20.07 9.81
N LYS A 129 19.76 20.66 8.67
CA LYS A 129 18.61 20.24 7.90
C LYS A 129 18.88 18.86 7.31
N PRO A 130 17.99 17.87 7.49
CA PRO A 130 18.19 16.53 6.97
C PRO A 130 18.15 16.56 5.44
N ASN A 131 19.01 15.75 4.82
CA ASN A 131 18.90 15.43 3.41
C ASN A 131 18.00 14.19 3.25
N LEU A 132 17.16 14.21 2.27
CA LEU A 132 16.41 13.03 1.83
C LEU A 132 17.26 12.31 0.78
N CYS A 133 17.66 11.07 1.08
CA CYS A 133 18.50 10.27 0.21
C CYS A 133 17.69 9.11 -0.36
N PHE A 134 17.84 8.87 -1.65
CA PHE A 134 17.32 7.71 -2.35
C PHE A 134 18.48 6.76 -2.62
N TYR A 135 18.30 5.52 -2.22
CA TYR A 135 19.29 4.47 -2.38
C TYR A 135 18.92 3.56 -3.55
N ASP A 136 19.93 3.12 -4.28
CA ASP A 136 19.78 2.06 -5.26
C ASP A 136 19.72 0.66 -4.60
N ARG A 137 19.65 -0.37 -5.42
CA ARG A 137 19.57 -1.77 -4.94
C ARG A 137 20.85 -2.28 -4.26
N GLU A 138 21.92 -1.51 -4.36
CA GLU A 138 23.24 -1.81 -3.77
C GLU A 138 23.48 -0.95 -2.53
N LEU A 139 22.46 -0.20 -2.08
CA LEU A 139 22.51 0.80 -1.01
C LEU A 139 23.50 1.95 -1.28
N ASN A 140 23.84 2.25 -2.54
CA ASN A 140 24.52 3.48 -2.87
C ASN A 140 23.50 4.63 -2.93
N ILE A 141 23.96 5.84 -2.61
CA ILE A 141 23.10 7.02 -2.76
C ILE A 141 22.95 7.31 -4.27
N ALA A 142 21.80 6.98 -4.81
CA ALA A 142 21.49 7.26 -6.19
C ALA A 142 21.14 8.73 -6.41
N LYS A 143 20.39 9.31 -5.46
CA LYS A 143 19.93 10.71 -5.53
C LYS A 143 19.80 11.29 -4.12
N GLN A 144 19.96 12.61 -4.03
CA GLN A 144 19.84 13.33 -2.76
C GLN A 144 19.14 14.67 -2.98
N ILE A 145 18.26 15.05 -2.06
CA ILE A 145 17.60 16.35 -2.03
C ILE A 145 17.71 17.00 -0.66
N LEU A 146 17.99 18.29 -0.62
CA LEU A 146 17.95 19.05 0.62
C LEU A 146 16.51 19.19 1.08
N TRP A 147 16.20 18.59 2.22
CA TRP A 147 14.88 18.69 2.84
C TRP A 147 14.77 19.99 3.65
N LYS A 148 13.92 20.91 3.19
CA LYS A 148 13.79 22.26 3.76
C LYS A 148 12.72 22.35 4.86
N TYR A 149 11.95 21.30 4.97
CA TYR A 149 10.71 21.33 5.74
C TYR A 149 10.85 20.74 7.12
N GLY A 150 10.63 20.56 8.04
CA GLY A 150 10.88 19.99 9.35
C GLY A 150 11.23 18.50 9.33
N ASN A 151 10.95 17.80 10.40
CA ASN A 151 11.26 16.38 10.53
C ASN A 151 10.23 15.54 9.75
N ILE A 152 10.71 14.63 8.94
CA ILE A 152 9.86 13.60 8.34
C ILE A 152 9.52 12.57 9.41
N TRP A 153 8.23 12.38 9.66
CA TRP A 153 7.75 11.37 10.60
C TRP A 153 7.59 10.00 9.96
N ASP A 154 7.11 9.97 8.71
CA ASP A 154 6.98 8.74 7.96
C ASP A 154 6.92 9.00 6.46
N VAL A 155 7.25 7.96 5.67
CA VAL A 155 7.22 7.99 4.21
C VAL A 155 6.63 6.69 3.70
N CYS A 156 5.70 6.77 2.75
CA CYS A 156 5.23 5.60 2.03
C CYS A 156 5.27 5.83 0.52
N TRP A 157 5.37 4.75 -0.25
CA TRP A 157 5.27 4.77 -1.70
C TRP A 157 3.82 4.60 -2.15
N SER A 158 3.40 5.36 -3.14
CA SER A 158 2.12 5.18 -3.83
C SER A 158 2.36 4.74 -5.27
N SER A 159 1.98 3.51 -5.60
CA SER A 159 2.02 2.96 -6.96
C SER A 159 1.13 3.75 -7.92
N THR A 160 -0.04 4.18 -7.46
CA THR A 160 -1.01 4.95 -8.25
C THR A 160 -0.53 6.35 -8.61
N LEU A 161 0.18 7.02 -7.71
CA LEU A 161 0.74 8.34 -7.96
C LEU A 161 2.15 8.28 -8.54
N GLU A 162 2.80 7.10 -8.51
CA GLU A 162 4.22 6.92 -8.84
C GLU A 162 5.10 7.93 -8.10
N ARG A 163 4.85 8.08 -6.79
CA ARG A 163 5.52 9.06 -5.93
C ARG A 163 5.59 8.60 -4.49
N PHE A 164 6.60 9.10 -3.78
CA PHE A 164 6.63 8.99 -2.33
C PHE A 164 5.72 10.05 -1.70
N ILE A 165 5.03 9.67 -0.64
CA ILE A 165 4.23 10.55 0.20
C ILE A 165 4.95 10.67 1.53
N ALA A 166 5.40 11.88 1.87
CA ALA A 166 6.10 12.16 3.12
C ALA A 166 5.21 12.97 4.06
N PHE A 167 5.22 12.57 5.31
CA PHE A 167 4.52 13.23 6.40
C PHE A 167 5.50 14.00 7.27
N GLU A 168 5.28 15.30 7.39
CA GLU A 168 5.99 16.21 8.29
C GLU A 168 4.94 16.80 9.21
N GLN A 169 5.23 16.99 10.44
CA GLN A 169 4.34 17.41 11.54
C GLN A 169 2.84 17.52 11.19
N ASN A 170 2.46 18.53 10.42
CA ASN A 170 1.07 18.78 10.00
C ASN A 170 0.89 18.70 8.48
N ASN A 171 1.94 18.47 7.74
CA ASN A 171 1.99 18.62 6.29
C ASN A 171 2.17 17.29 5.59
N ILE A 172 1.61 17.21 4.39
CA ILE A 172 1.75 16.09 3.47
C ILE A 172 2.45 16.60 2.21
N PHE A 173 3.51 15.91 1.80
CA PHE A 173 4.29 16.23 0.61
C PHE A 173 4.31 15.05 -0.35
N LEU A 174 4.29 15.35 -1.65
CA LEU A 174 4.58 14.40 -2.72
C LEU A 174 6.01 14.62 -3.20
N ILE A 175 6.76 13.54 -3.30
CA ILE A 175 8.15 13.55 -3.75
C ILE A 175 8.24 12.71 -5.00
N ASN A 176 8.68 13.33 -6.09
CA ASN A 176 8.97 12.62 -7.33
C ASN A 176 10.45 12.27 -7.34
N ASP A 177 10.76 10.97 -7.35
CA ASP A 177 12.13 10.45 -7.33
C ASP A 177 12.87 10.67 -8.66
N ASN A 178 12.15 10.76 -9.79
CA ASN A 178 12.75 11.01 -11.09
C ASN A 178 13.24 12.45 -11.24
N THR A 179 12.40 13.42 -10.89
CA THR A 179 12.71 14.86 -11.01
C THR A 179 13.28 15.46 -9.73
N MET A 180 13.31 14.71 -8.63
CA MET A 180 13.69 15.17 -7.30
C MET A 180 12.88 16.40 -6.84
N SER A 181 11.67 16.53 -7.33
CA SER A 181 10.76 17.62 -6.96
C SER A 181 9.92 17.26 -5.74
N VAL A 182 9.74 18.22 -4.85
CA VAL A 182 8.89 18.12 -3.67
C VAL A 182 7.72 19.06 -3.83
N HIS A 183 6.51 18.51 -3.80
CA HIS A 183 5.26 19.26 -3.90
C HIS A 183 4.51 19.18 -2.58
N TYR A 184 4.21 20.34 -2.03
CA TYR A 184 3.29 20.45 -0.90
C TYR A 184 1.87 20.13 -1.38
N VAL A 185 1.16 19.27 -0.64
CA VAL A 185 -0.18 18.83 -1.02
C VAL A 185 -1.25 19.36 -0.09
N HIS A 186 -1.03 19.20 1.23
CA HIS A 186 -2.09 19.45 2.17
C HIS A 186 -1.58 19.69 3.59
N THR A 187 -2.24 20.58 4.32
CA THR A 187 -2.05 20.75 5.78
C THR A 187 -3.36 20.43 6.49
N ILE A 188 -3.30 19.56 7.49
CA ILE A 188 -4.39 19.39 8.43
C ILE A 188 -3.97 20.02 9.75
N LYS A 189 -4.49 21.22 10.01
CA LYS A 189 -4.18 21.97 11.23
C LYS A 189 -4.47 21.15 12.49
N GLN A 190 -3.60 21.29 13.49
CA GLN A 190 -3.71 20.64 14.82
C GLN A 190 -3.67 19.11 14.80
N ARG A 191 -3.00 18.51 13.82
CA ARG A 191 -2.80 17.07 13.72
C ARG A 191 -1.31 16.77 13.56
N ASP A 192 -0.74 16.10 14.55
CA ASP A 192 0.61 15.58 14.45
C ASP A 192 0.54 14.15 13.89
N TRP A 193 1.21 13.94 12.77
CA TRP A 193 1.27 12.64 12.11
C TRP A 193 2.28 11.72 12.80
N VAL A 194 2.01 10.43 12.81
CA VAL A 194 2.92 9.42 13.37
C VAL A 194 3.40 8.42 12.32
N SER A 195 2.47 7.87 11.55
CA SER A 195 2.77 6.86 10.55
C SER A 195 1.79 6.90 9.40
N CYS A 196 2.23 6.46 8.22
CA CYS A 196 1.41 6.40 7.02
C CYS A 196 1.69 5.15 6.20
N THR A 197 0.72 4.76 5.39
CA THR A 197 0.82 3.66 4.44
C THR A 197 -0.16 3.84 3.30
N CYS A 198 0.15 3.29 2.12
CA CYS A 198 -0.74 3.32 0.96
C CYS A 198 -1.21 1.92 0.58
N SER A 199 -2.46 1.84 0.17
CA SER A 199 -2.92 0.85 -0.82
C SER A 199 -2.87 1.46 -2.22
N ASP A 200 -3.34 0.75 -3.24
CA ASP A 200 -3.41 1.29 -4.60
C ASP A 200 -4.33 2.51 -4.72
N THR A 201 -5.37 2.61 -3.91
CA THR A 201 -6.40 3.66 -4.02
C THR A 201 -6.50 4.58 -2.83
N VAL A 202 -5.94 4.18 -1.68
CA VAL A 202 -6.17 4.83 -0.40
C VAL A 202 -4.87 5.05 0.35
N LEU A 203 -4.71 6.24 0.91
CA LEU A 203 -3.67 6.57 1.87
C LEU A 203 -4.26 6.53 3.28
N TYR A 204 -3.63 5.78 4.17
CA TYR A 204 -3.95 5.73 5.59
C TYR A 204 -2.88 6.47 6.39
N ALA A 205 -3.29 7.24 7.38
CA ALA A 205 -2.37 7.93 8.28
C ALA A 205 -2.88 7.94 9.72
N THR A 206 -1.96 7.78 10.68
CA THR A 206 -2.26 7.83 12.11
C THR A 206 -1.83 9.14 12.74
N THR A 207 -2.51 9.54 13.80
CA THR A 207 -2.22 10.79 14.52
C THR A 207 -1.68 10.52 15.92
N ASN A 208 -0.86 11.45 16.42
CA ASN A 208 -0.29 11.43 17.78
C ASN A 208 -1.30 11.87 18.87
N LYS A 209 -2.58 11.94 18.56
CA LYS A 209 -3.60 12.25 19.56
C LYS A 209 -3.95 11.02 20.38
N GLN A 210 -4.31 11.23 21.60
CA GLN A 210 -4.84 10.20 22.50
C GLN A 210 -6.34 10.42 22.71
N PRO A 211 -7.17 9.44 22.38
CA PRO A 211 -6.87 8.22 21.59
C PRO A 211 -6.55 8.55 20.12
N SER A 212 -5.74 7.72 19.49
CA SER A 212 -5.34 7.92 18.09
C SER A 212 -6.50 7.77 17.13
N SER A 213 -6.51 8.63 16.11
CA SER A 213 -7.39 8.50 14.94
C SER A 213 -6.59 7.92 13.76
N ILE A 214 -7.30 7.25 12.86
CA ILE A 214 -6.78 6.86 11.55
C ILE A 214 -7.54 7.65 10.51
N MET A 215 -6.80 8.33 9.65
CA MET A 215 -7.34 9.11 8.55
C MET A 215 -7.18 8.34 7.26
N GLU A 216 -8.22 8.36 6.45
CA GLU A 216 -8.33 7.71 5.16
C GLU A 216 -8.49 8.77 4.09
N PHE A 217 -7.57 8.77 3.11
CA PHE A 217 -7.57 9.72 2.01
C PHE A 217 -7.68 8.98 0.68
N THR A 218 -8.45 9.54 -0.27
CA THR A 218 -8.32 9.14 -1.67
C THR A 218 -7.00 9.66 -2.23
N LEU A 219 -6.44 8.97 -3.20
CA LEU A 219 -5.23 9.38 -3.92
C LEU A 219 -5.56 10.14 -5.21
N VAL A 220 -6.64 9.77 -5.89
CA VAL A 220 -7.01 10.28 -7.22
C VAL A 220 -8.41 10.87 -7.18
N PRO A 221 -8.69 11.97 -7.88
CA PRO A 221 -7.79 12.79 -8.70
C PRO A 221 -6.84 13.67 -7.87
N THR A 222 -7.12 13.84 -6.59
CA THR A 222 -6.29 14.59 -5.63
C THR A 222 -6.34 13.93 -4.27
N ILE A 223 -5.29 14.09 -3.47
CA ILE A 223 -5.29 13.59 -2.09
C ILE A 223 -6.32 14.37 -1.29
N LYS A 224 -7.39 13.70 -0.90
CA LYS A 224 -8.52 14.29 -0.16
C LYS A 224 -8.95 13.37 0.96
N LEU A 225 -9.15 13.94 2.16
CA LEU A 225 -9.70 13.20 3.29
C LEU A 225 -11.10 12.67 2.97
N ILE A 226 -11.28 11.35 3.06
CA ILE A 226 -12.55 10.67 2.86
C ILE A 226 -13.22 10.41 4.21
N LYS A 227 -12.42 9.91 5.18
CA LYS A 227 -12.94 9.41 6.43
C LYS A 227 -11.93 9.56 7.56
N GLU A 228 -12.43 9.76 8.75
CA GLU A 228 -11.69 9.69 10.01
C GLU A 228 -12.27 8.58 10.86
N TRP A 229 -11.47 7.57 11.13
CA TRP A 229 -11.79 6.52 12.07
C TRP A 229 -11.33 6.94 13.47
N LYS A 230 -12.25 6.90 14.44
CA LYS A 230 -12.01 7.38 15.81
C LYS A 230 -12.25 6.26 16.82
N TYR A 231 -11.81 6.53 18.05
CA TYR A 231 -12.21 5.74 19.20
C TYR A 231 -13.75 5.51 19.23
N PRO A 232 -14.24 4.33 19.62
CA PRO A 232 -13.50 3.14 20.07
C PRO A 232 -13.07 2.20 18.92
N ILE A 233 -13.30 2.56 17.68
CA ILE A 233 -13.01 1.68 16.53
C ILE A 233 -11.51 1.50 16.36
N THR A 234 -10.71 2.56 16.53
CA THR A 234 -9.26 2.53 16.27
C THR A 234 -8.47 1.87 17.39
N CYS A 235 -8.66 2.33 18.62
CA CYS A 235 -7.94 1.87 19.82
C CYS A 235 -8.76 2.18 21.07
N SER A 236 -8.28 1.83 22.26
CA SER A 236 -8.89 2.20 23.55
C SER A 236 -8.53 3.64 23.92
N LYS A 237 -9.20 4.19 24.96
CA LYS A 237 -9.04 5.58 25.40
C LYS A 237 -7.60 5.91 25.81
N ASP A 238 -6.90 4.94 26.42
CA ASP A 238 -5.55 5.11 26.96
C ASP A 238 -4.48 4.52 26.00
N GLU A 239 -4.79 4.46 24.71
CA GLU A 239 -3.93 3.87 23.71
C GLU A 239 -3.62 4.84 22.58
N THR A 240 -2.44 4.62 21.98
CA THR A 240 -1.94 5.36 20.83
C THR A 240 -1.43 4.42 19.75
N ILE A 241 -1.71 4.74 18.48
CA ILE A 241 -1.24 3.96 17.33
C ILE A 241 0.08 4.58 16.83
N TYR A 242 1.18 3.86 16.99
CA TYR A 242 2.52 4.30 16.60
C TYR A 242 2.93 3.88 15.20
N GLY A 243 2.30 2.88 14.63
CA GLY A 243 2.60 2.39 13.28
C GLY A 243 1.37 1.86 12.57
N ILE A 244 1.30 2.08 11.28
CA ILE A 244 0.27 1.53 10.39
C ILE A 244 0.92 1.06 9.10
N ILE A 245 0.69 -0.18 8.72
CA ILE A 245 1.20 -0.76 7.47
C ILE A 245 0.07 -1.49 6.76
N TYR A 246 -0.13 -1.15 5.49
CA TYR A 246 -1.06 -1.86 4.62
C TYR A 246 -0.35 -3.01 3.91
N ASN A 247 -0.98 -4.17 3.87
CA ASN A 247 -0.56 -5.31 3.07
C ASN A 247 -1.76 -6.20 2.76
N ASN A 248 -2.02 -6.48 1.48
CA ASN A 248 -3.04 -7.42 1.03
C ASN A 248 -4.39 -7.25 1.75
N GLU A 249 -5.04 -6.09 1.57
CA GLU A 249 -6.35 -5.74 2.16
C GLU A 249 -6.39 -5.67 3.70
N ASN A 250 -5.25 -5.79 4.36
CA ASN A 250 -5.15 -5.73 5.80
C ASN A 250 -4.26 -4.57 6.26
N LEU A 251 -4.52 -4.09 7.46
CA LEU A 251 -3.74 -3.08 8.16
C LEU A 251 -3.13 -3.70 9.43
N ALA A 252 -1.82 -3.72 9.50
CA ALA A 252 -1.11 -3.99 10.75
C ALA A 252 -0.95 -2.69 11.52
N LEU A 253 -1.39 -2.67 12.77
CA LEU A 253 -1.32 -1.54 13.67
C LEU A 253 -0.40 -1.85 14.85
N LEU A 254 0.57 -0.99 15.11
CA LEU A 254 1.33 -1.01 16.35
C LEU A 254 0.66 -0.12 17.37
N VAL A 255 0.09 -0.71 18.40
CA VAL A 255 -0.72 -0.02 19.41
C VAL A 255 0.02 -0.07 20.75
N LYS A 256 0.30 1.12 21.30
CA LYS A 256 0.87 1.28 22.63
C LYS A 256 -0.23 1.56 23.63
N ASN A 257 -0.26 0.76 24.71
CA ASN A 257 -1.02 1.08 25.90
C ASN A 257 -0.16 1.99 26.79
N LEU A 258 -0.62 3.19 27.05
CA LEU A 258 0.14 4.19 27.81
C LEU A 258 0.12 3.93 29.32
N ALA A 259 -0.92 3.28 29.82
CA ALA A 259 -1.04 2.96 31.25
C ALA A 259 -0.16 1.76 31.64
N GLU A 260 -0.08 0.76 30.77
CA GLU A 260 0.70 -0.46 30.99
C GLU A 260 2.12 -0.37 30.39
N GLU A 261 2.39 0.67 29.60
CA GLU A 261 3.65 0.86 28.85
C GLU A 261 4.01 -0.34 27.97
N LEU A 262 3.00 -1.04 27.44
CA LEU A 262 3.15 -2.24 26.64
C LEU A 262 2.76 -1.98 25.17
N LEU A 263 3.46 -2.68 24.27
CA LEU A 263 3.20 -2.64 22.84
C LEU A 263 2.55 -3.94 22.37
N ARG A 264 1.52 -3.81 21.53
CA ARG A 264 0.95 -4.93 20.79
C ARG A 264 0.87 -4.62 19.30
N ILE A 265 0.84 -5.67 18.50
CA ILE A 265 0.49 -5.58 17.08
C ILE A 265 -0.92 -6.14 16.88
N GLU A 266 -1.72 -5.44 16.09
CA GLU A 266 -3.05 -5.90 15.67
C GLU A 266 -3.11 -5.98 14.15
N LEU A 267 -3.72 -7.02 13.63
CA LEU A 267 -4.11 -7.10 12.22
C LEU A 267 -5.59 -6.81 12.10
N ARG A 268 -5.93 -5.91 11.19
CA ARG A 268 -7.30 -5.49 10.92
C ARG A 268 -7.60 -5.51 9.44
N ARG A 269 -8.84 -5.75 9.08
CA ARG A 269 -9.30 -5.64 7.70
C ARG A 269 -9.38 -4.18 7.29
N ALA A 270 -8.76 -3.76 6.20
CA ALA A 270 -8.68 -2.36 5.81
C ALA A 270 -10.06 -1.72 5.53
N THR A 271 -11.00 -2.48 4.96
CA THR A 271 -12.34 -1.99 4.58
C THR A 271 -13.28 -1.77 5.77
N THR A 272 -13.22 -2.61 6.80
CA THR A 272 -14.16 -2.60 7.93
C THR A 272 -13.52 -2.20 9.27
N PHE A 273 -12.19 -2.15 9.33
CA PHE A 273 -11.41 -2.03 10.57
C PHE A 273 -11.66 -3.13 11.60
N GLY A 274 -12.36 -4.19 11.19
CA GLY A 274 -12.57 -5.38 12.02
C GLY A 274 -11.24 -6.04 12.37
N ARG A 275 -11.01 -6.27 13.67
CA ARG A 275 -9.79 -6.92 14.16
C ARG A 275 -9.80 -8.40 13.81
N ILE A 276 -8.73 -8.86 13.14
CA ILE A 276 -8.52 -10.26 12.76
C ILE A 276 -7.83 -10.97 13.92
N TRP A 277 -6.71 -10.41 14.40
CA TRP A 277 -6.00 -10.89 15.57
C TRP A 277 -5.24 -9.75 16.29
N SER A 278 -4.77 -10.02 17.50
CA SER A 278 -3.97 -9.11 18.32
C SER A 278 -2.94 -9.89 19.11
N VAL A 279 -1.71 -9.43 19.16
CA VAL A 279 -0.58 -10.08 19.84
C VAL A 279 0.17 -9.08 20.70
N GLN A 280 0.30 -9.39 21.98
CA GLN A 280 1.14 -8.66 22.91
C GLN A 280 2.61 -8.98 22.64
N LEU A 281 3.45 -7.94 22.50
CA LEU A 281 4.84 -8.12 22.05
C LEU A 281 5.86 -8.24 23.20
N ASN A 282 5.47 -8.07 24.45
CA ASN A 282 6.37 -8.01 25.60
C ASN A 282 7.54 -7.01 25.38
N ILE A 283 7.22 -5.89 24.78
CA ILE A 283 8.11 -4.75 24.58
C ILE A 283 7.67 -3.68 25.57
N CYS A 284 8.57 -3.32 26.49
CA CYS A 284 8.34 -2.22 27.41
C CYS A 284 8.64 -0.89 26.71
N CYS A 285 7.69 0.01 26.71
CA CYS A 285 7.74 1.27 25.95
C CYS A 285 7.91 2.47 26.90
N VAL A 286 8.98 2.52 27.65
CA VAL A 286 9.24 3.58 28.64
C VAL A 286 9.57 4.91 27.93
N GLN A 287 10.27 4.84 26.80
CA GLN A 287 10.69 6.04 26.07
C GLN A 287 9.65 6.47 25.01
N LYS A 288 9.71 7.72 24.58
CA LYS A 288 8.90 8.27 23.48
C LYS A 288 9.46 7.86 22.10
N THR A 289 9.94 6.65 21.98
CA THR A 289 10.46 6.12 20.71
C THR A 289 9.31 5.68 19.82
N VAL A 290 9.45 5.93 18.53
CA VAL A 290 8.48 5.51 17.52
C VAL A 290 8.79 4.06 17.15
N PHE A 291 7.81 3.18 17.37
CA PHE A 291 7.93 1.79 16.96
C PHE A 291 7.56 1.65 15.49
N ARG A 292 8.28 0.79 14.79
CA ARG A 292 8.08 0.54 13.36
C ARG A 292 7.84 -0.94 13.09
N CYS A 293 7.06 -1.21 12.07
CA CYS A 293 6.95 -2.55 11.51
C CYS A 293 6.97 -2.48 9.98
N CYS A 294 7.25 -3.60 9.33
CA CYS A 294 7.08 -3.75 7.89
C CYS A 294 6.42 -5.09 7.59
N SER A 295 5.82 -5.19 6.41
CA SER A 295 5.35 -6.45 5.88
C SER A 295 6.52 -7.26 5.33
N LEU A 296 6.48 -8.56 5.52
CA LEU A 296 7.36 -9.54 4.90
C LEU A 296 6.60 -10.32 3.83
N THR A 297 7.30 -11.19 3.13
CA THR A 297 6.69 -12.19 2.24
C THR A 297 5.71 -13.08 3.00
N CYS A 298 4.77 -13.72 2.30
CA CYS A 298 3.78 -14.63 2.87
C CYS A 298 2.85 -14.01 3.93
N ASN A 299 2.61 -12.69 3.88
CA ASN A 299 1.77 -11.97 4.84
C ASN A 299 2.27 -12.05 6.28
N GLU A 300 3.55 -12.21 6.47
CA GLU A 300 4.21 -12.10 7.77
C GLU A 300 4.59 -10.63 8.06
N TRP A 301 4.92 -10.36 9.30
CA TRP A 301 5.24 -9.01 9.78
C TRP A 301 6.55 -9.00 10.56
N LEU A 302 7.29 -7.92 10.44
CA LEU A 302 8.50 -7.70 11.22
C LEU A 302 8.33 -6.44 12.07
N VAL A 303 8.46 -6.58 13.38
CA VAL A 303 8.43 -5.47 14.32
C VAL A 303 9.84 -5.15 14.77
N VAL A 304 10.18 -3.87 14.76
CA VAL A 304 11.47 -3.34 15.20
C VAL A 304 11.36 -2.89 16.65
N ASP A 305 12.10 -3.54 17.52
CA ASP A 305 12.25 -3.16 18.92
C ASP A 305 13.56 -2.41 19.11
N TYR A 306 13.46 -1.10 19.09
CA TYR A 306 14.59 -0.20 19.26
C TYR A 306 15.25 -0.33 20.64
N GLU A 307 14.44 -0.46 21.71
CA GLU A 307 14.94 -0.38 23.09
C GLU A 307 15.78 -1.60 23.47
N THR A 308 15.31 -2.80 23.11
CA THR A 308 16.02 -4.04 23.44
C THR A 308 16.81 -4.62 22.26
N LYS A 309 16.91 -3.87 21.16
CA LYS A 309 17.67 -4.21 19.95
C LYS A 309 17.26 -5.55 19.36
N ARG A 310 15.94 -5.75 19.16
CA ARG A 310 15.39 -6.98 18.61
C ARG A 310 14.57 -6.74 17.35
N LEU A 311 14.52 -7.79 16.53
CA LEU A 311 13.59 -7.89 15.41
C LEU A 311 12.64 -9.05 15.70
N LEU A 312 11.33 -8.82 15.72
CA LEU A 312 10.32 -9.80 16.01
C LEU A 312 9.57 -10.14 14.73
N GLN A 313 9.68 -11.39 14.27
CA GLN A 313 8.93 -11.91 13.13
C GLN A 313 7.62 -12.51 13.60
N ILE A 314 6.52 -12.12 12.98
CA ILE A 314 5.16 -12.51 13.36
C ILE A 314 4.49 -13.15 12.15
N THR A 315 3.89 -14.32 12.35
CA THR A 315 3.19 -15.06 11.29
C THR A 315 1.88 -14.37 10.90
N LYS A 316 1.33 -14.76 9.76
CA LYS A 316 0.02 -14.28 9.29
C LYS A 316 -1.13 -14.62 10.25
N GLU A 317 -0.97 -15.64 11.11
CA GLU A 317 -1.94 -16.02 12.13
C GLU A 317 -1.73 -15.26 13.46
N GLY A 318 -0.77 -14.34 13.54
CA GLY A 318 -0.49 -13.57 14.75
C GLY A 318 0.31 -14.32 15.81
N LYS A 319 1.24 -15.18 15.42
CA LYS A 319 2.15 -15.86 16.35
C LYS A 319 3.56 -15.32 16.18
N ILE A 320 4.27 -15.11 17.29
CA ILE A 320 5.70 -14.77 17.24
C ILE A 320 6.44 -16.00 16.73
N LYS A 321 7.01 -15.90 15.52
CA LYS A 321 7.75 -16.96 14.83
C LYS A 321 9.21 -16.99 15.27
N LYS A 322 9.84 -15.80 15.35
CA LYS A 322 11.25 -15.67 15.66
C LYS A 322 11.52 -14.33 16.33
N ILE A 323 12.44 -14.32 17.28
CA ILE A 323 13.01 -13.10 17.87
C ILE A 323 14.50 -13.15 17.59
N THR A 324 15.01 -12.13 16.90
CA THR A 324 16.42 -12.04 16.55
C THR A 324 17.03 -10.85 17.27
N GLN A 325 18.10 -11.09 18.03
CA GLN A 325 18.87 -10.00 18.63
C GLN A 325 19.66 -9.29 17.52
N TYR A 326 19.56 -7.97 17.49
CA TYR A 326 20.29 -7.14 16.52
C TYR A 326 21.51 -6.49 17.20
N HIS A 327 22.62 -6.40 16.50
CA HIS A 327 23.89 -5.93 17.09
C HIS A 327 23.88 -4.42 17.41
N GLN A 328 23.11 -3.62 16.68
CA GLN A 328 22.94 -2.18 16.88
C GLN A 328 21.47 -1.86 17.22
N GLN A 329 21.18 -0.62 17.58
CA GLN A 329 19.81 -0.18 17.81
C GLN A 329 19.08 -0.01 16.46
N PRO A 330 18.17 -0.92 16.07
CA PRO A 330 17.43 -0.79 14.84
C PRO A 330 16.35 0.29 14.98
N ILE A 331 16.23 1.16 13.99
CA ILE A 331 15.20 2.20 13.96
C ILE A 331 14.06 1.81 13.06
N HIS A 332 14.38 1.28 11.89
CA HIS A 332 13.41 0.91 10.87
C HIS A 332 13.88 -0.34 10.14
N ALA A 333 12.93 -1.12 9.65
CA ALA A 333 13.20 -2.24 8.75
C ALA A 333 12.25 -2.16 7.55
N LEU A 334 12.72 -2.56 6.39
CA LEU A 334 11.97 -2.55 5.14
C LEU A 334 12.34 -3.78 4.33
N LEU A 335 11.35 -4.49 3.83
CA LEU A 335 11.57 -5.50 2.82
C LEU A 335 11.83 -4.81 1.48
N PHE A 336 13.06 -4.93 0.99
CA PHE A 336 13.52 -4.23 -0.21
C PHE A 336 13.32 -5.05 -1.48
N ASP A 337 13.39 -6.36 -1.35
CA ASP A 337 13.19 -7.36 -2.42
C ASP A 337 12.60 -8.61 -1.76
N GLU A 338 12.15 -9.59 -2.54
CA GLU A 338 11.52 -10.81 -2.00
C GLU A 338 12.36 -11.49 -0.88
N ASN A 339 13.67 -11.32 -0.91
CA ASN A 339 14.61 -11.94 0.03
C ASN A 339 15.63 -10.99 0.66
N LYS A 340 15.45 -9.69 0.54
CA LYS A 340 16.37 -8.70 1.09
C LYS A 340 15.67 -7.80 2.10
N LEU A 341 16.20 -7.74 3.30
CA LEU A 341 15.73 -6.87 4.37
C LEU A 341 16.75 -5.75 4.58
N VAL A 342 16.30 -4.53 4.48
CA VAL A 342 17.09 -3.35 4.87
C VAL A 342 16.74 -2.99 6.29
N VAL A 343 17.73 -2.86 7.16
CA VAL A 343 17.57 -2.41 8.53
C VAL A 343 18.38 -1.14 8.75
N SER A 344 17.71 -0.04 9.04
CA SER A 344 18.38 1.20 9.43
C SER A 344 18.60 1.22 10.94
N THR A 345 19.77 1.68 11.34
CA THR A 345 20.16 1.90 12.73
C THR A 345 20.45 3.38 12.97
N VAL A 346 20.89 3.74 14.17
CA VAL A 346 21.31 5.11 14.45
C VAL A 346 22.53 5.52 13.61
N ALA A 347 23.39 4.56 13.24
CA ALA A 347 24.67 4.82 12.58
C ALA A 347 24.71 4.33 11.12
N THR A 348 24.03 3.24 10.78
CA THR A 348 24.21 2.54 9.49
C THR A 348 22.88 2.10 8.87
N VAL A 349 22.92 1.80 7.58
CA VAL A 349 21.87 1.02 6.88
C VAL A 349 22.50 -0.30 6.47
N ASN A 350 21.89 -1.39 6.90
CA ASN A 350 22.40 -2.73 6.69
C ASN A 350 21.45 -3.52 5.79
N LEU A 351 22.02 -4.27 4.85
CA LEU A 351 21.28 -5.16 3.95
C LEU A 351 21.47 -6.62 4.41
N HIS A 352 20.36 -7.31 4.65
CA HIS A 352 20.35 -8.71 5.06
C HIS A 352 19.62 -9.56 4.04
N LYS A 353 20.15 -10.75 3.79
CA LYS A 353 19.43 -11.75 3.03
C LYS A 353 18.49 -12.51 3.97
N ILE A 354 17.21 -12.59 3.65
CA ILE A 354 16.22 -13.41 4.36
C ILE A 354 16.18 -14.77 3.69
N GLN A 355 16.27 -15.83 4.48
CA GLN A 355 16.12 -17.21 4.03
C GLN A 355 14.68 -17.68 4.16
#